data_484ebda2d859fc13adc09f9bd2354a4f
#
_entry.id   484ebda2d859fc13adc09f9bd2354a4f
#
_cell.length_a   1.000
_cell.length_b   1.000
_cell.length_c   1.000
_cell.angle_alpha   90.00
_cell.angle_beta   90.00
_cell.angle_gamma   90.00
#
_symmetry.space_group_name_H-M   'P 1'
#
loop_
_entity.id
_entity.type
_entity.pdbx_description
1 polymer ?
#
loop_
_entity_poly.entity_id
_entity_poly.type
_entity_poly.pdbx_seq_one_letter_code
_entity_poly.pdbx_strand_id
1 'polypeptide(L)'
;PEIKSWSGLNLKITKEEWKQKYSDCEIALRLDGVIDLDIDNRIAKRFVDKYIITCEAISGRPSNPKSHYWWKGQLEKAAFSLPKDLIRYYENAPHGATLCEIRSGHQYYTIVPGSLHSKDPEHVKWEHYNSIKEYSGDLNKDLRKIALSTALCILYAPKGARDEYCTAIAGVLVKQTNWKDDEINDFIYNIAVAANDDEAESRKSKGTTGRVANRNFGMPKLAEILECEVKTIAHLFSWVGAEDKSLADVKVIADESIGDIVDC
;
A
#
# COMPACT_ATOMS: atom_id res chain seq x y z
N PRO A 1 13.95 -34.18 -0.96
CA PRO A 1 13.87 -34.03 -2.43
C PRO A 1 13.68 -32.56 -2.76
N GLU A 2 14.59 -32.00 -3.58
CA GLU A 2 14.42 -30.65 -4.12
C GLU A 2 13.21 -30.59 -5.03
N ILE A 3 12.20 -29.87 -4.64
CA ILE A 3 11.03 -29.60 -5.50
C ILE A 3 11.41 -28.45 -6.41
N LYS A 4 11.73 -28.76 -7.66
CA LYS A 4 12.15 -27.76 -8.66
C LYS A 4 11.03 -26.78 -9.08
N SER A 5 9.79 -27.11 -8.85
CA SER A 5 8.63 -26.22 -9.03
C SER A 5 7.50 -26.67 -8.10
N TRP A 6 7.08 -25.79 -7.21
CA TRP A 6 5.99 -26.04 -6.26
C TRP A 6 4.61 -25.62 -6.81
N SER A 7 4.56 -24.75 -7.82
CA SER A 7 3.31 -24.18 -8.35
C SER A 7 2.34 -25.20 -8.96
N GLY A 8 2.84 -26.38 -9.34
CA GLY A 8 2.04 -27.50 -9.84
C GLY A 8 1.73 -28.61 -8.82
N LEU A 9 2.24 -28.48 -7.59
CA LEU A 9 2.10 -29.52 -6.57
C LEU A 9 0.75 -29.42 -5.86
N ASN A 10 -0.07 -30.43 -6.08
CA ASN A 10 -1.29 -30.66 -5.30
C ASN A 10 -1.05 -31.82 -4.34
N LEU A 11 -0.24 -31.55 -3.30
CA LEU A 11 0.09 -32.56 -2.30
C LEU A 11 -1.03 -32.64 -1.26
N LYS A 12 -1.87 -33.67 -1.37
CA LYS A 12 -2.71 -34.10 -0.25
C LYS A 12 -1.87 -35.07 0.57
N ILE A 13 -1.26 -34.58 1.64
CA ILE A 13 -0.45 -35.37 2.56
C ILE A 13 -1.26 -35.62 3.82
N THR A 14 -1.32 -36.87 4.28
CA THR A 14 -1.88 -37.20 5.60
C THR A 14 -0.93 -36.72 6.71
N LYS A 15 -1.47 -36.57 7.93
CA LYS A 15 -0.68 -36.20 9.10
C LYS A 15 0.45 -37.20 9.37
N GLU A 16 0.20 -38.46 9.12
CA GLU A 16 1.14 -39.58 9.31
C GLU A 16 2.28 -39.52 8.28
N GLU A 17 1.95 -39.31 6.99
CA GLU A 17 2.96 -39.15 5.93
C GLU A 17 3.80 -37.90 6.16
N TRP A 18 3.18 -36.81 6.63
CA TRP A 18 3.90 -35.58 6.95
C TRP A 18 4.93 -35.83 8.07
N LYS A 19 4.51 -36.48 9.17
CA LYS A 19 5.41 -36.82 10.28
C LYS A 19 6.59 -37.70 9.87
N GLN A 20 6.36 -38.64 8.94
CA GLN A 20 7.40 -39.56 8.51
C GLN A 20 8.42 -38.94 7.55
N LYS A 21 7.95 -38.05 6.65
CA LYS A 21 8.78 -37.57 5.54
C LYS A 21 9.24 -36.11 5.67
N TYR A 22 8.52 -35.31 6.44
CA TYR A 22 8.64 -33.84 6.43
C TYR A 22 8.65 -33.20 7.83
N SER A 23 8.83 -33.98 8.91
CA SER A 23 8.83 -33.48 10.29
C SER A 23 9.84 -32.35 10.53
N ASP A 24 10.95 -32.39 9.78
CA ASP A 24 12.04 -31.43 9.89
C ASP A 24 11.98 -30.34 8.80
N CYS A 25 10.86 -30.26 8.06
CA CYS A 25 10.69 -29.27 7.00
C CYS A 25 9.90 -28.07 7.50
N GLU A 26 10.27 -26.90 7.01
CA GLU A 26 9.46 -25.71 7.19
C GLU A 26 8.19 -25.78 6.35
N ILE A 27 7.09 -25.24 6.87
CA ILE A 27 5.79 -25.28 6.22
C ILE A 27 5.50 -23.90 5.60
N ALA A 28 5.17 -23.92 4.32
CA ALA A 28 4.58 -22.77 3.64
C ALA A 28 3.18 -23.14 3.16
N LEU A 29 2.23 -22.25 3.38
CA LEU A 29 0.87 -22.36 2.88
C LEU A 29 0.79 -21.76 1.48
N ARG A 30 0.26 -22.52 0.52
CA ARG A 30 -0.14 -21.99 -0.77
C ARG A 30 -1.44 -21.18 -0.59
N LEU A 31 -1.48 -20.00 -1.18
CA LEU A 31 -2.53 -19.00 -0.93
C LEU A 31 -3.77 -19.20 -1.82
N ASP A 32 -4.15 -20.47 -2.05
CA ASP A 32 -5.34 -20.84 -2.80
C ASP A 32 -6.58 -20.68 -1.89
N GLY A 33 -7.39 -19.66 -2.13
CA GLY A 33 -8.52 -19.32 -1.26
C GLY A 33 -8.14 -18.60 0.06
N VAL A 34 -6.89 -18.12 0.16
CA VAL A 34 -6.41 -17.34 1.29
C VAL A 34 -5.73 -16.08 0.75
N ILE A 35 -5.97 -14.98 1.42
CA ILE A 35 -5.32 -13.69 1.18
C ILE A 35 -4.31 -13.46 2.28
N ASP A 36 -3.07 -13.13 1.92
CA ASP A 36 -2.01 -12.66 2.81
C ASP A 36 -1.68 -11.21 2.45
N LEU A 37 -2.00 -10.30 3.34
CA LEU A 37 -1.51 -8.92 3.26
C LEU A 37 -0.15 -8.87 3.95
N ASP A 38 0.90 -8.71 3.14
CA ASP A 38 2.29 -8.65 3.58
C ASP A 38 2.74 -7.20 3.77
N ILE A 39 3.10 -6.87 5.00
CA ILE A 39 3.54 -5.53 5.41
C ILE A 39 4.88 -5.63 6.14
N ASP A 40 5.94 -5.68 5.37
CA ASP A 40 7.31 -5.64 5.92
C ASP A 40 7.74 -4.21 6.29
N ASN A 41 7.09 -3.20 5.71
CA ASN A 41 7.43 -1.80 5.94
C ASN A 41 6.94 -1.30 7.30
N ARG A 42 7.84 -0.84 8.17
CA ARG A 42 7.51 -0.36 9.52
C ARG A 42 6.61 0.89 9.53
N ILE A 43 6.71 1.73 8.52
CA ILE A 43 5.85 2.93 8.39
C ILE A 43 4.45 2.51 7.95
N ALA A 44 4.34 1.56 7.01
CA ALA A 44 3.06 1.04 6.57
C ALA A 44 2.23 0.45 7.73
N LYS A 45 2.87 -0.23 8.69
CA LYS A 45 2.22 -0.78 9.89
C LYS A 45 1.48 0.27 10.71
N ARG A 46 1.94 1.54 10.72
CA ARG A 46 1.27 2.64 11.42
C ARG A 46 -0.11 2.96 10.84
N PHE A 47 -0.35 2.56 9.59
CA PHE A 47 -1.59 2.84 8.87
C PHE A 47 -2.54 1.64 8.83
N VAL A 48 -2.07 0.43 9.15
CA VAL A 48 -2.93 -0.76 9.13
C VAL A 48 -4.12 -0.59 10.07
N ASP A 49 -3.88 -0.23 11.32
CA ASP A 49 -4.95 -0.04 12.33
C ASP A 49 -5.88 1.15 12.00
N LYS A 50 -5.54 1.98 10.99
CA LYS A 50 -6.37 3.10 10.55
C LYS A 50 -7.33 2.73 9.42
N TYR A 51 -6.94 1.78 8.58
CA TYR A 51 -7.71 1.43 7.37
C TYR A 51 -8.23 -0.01 7.38
N ILE A 52 -7.54 -0.93 8.04
CA ILE A 52 -8.01 -2.32 8.17
C ILE A 52 -9.00 -2.41 9.33
N ILE A 53 -10.25 -2.72 9.02
CA ILE A 53 -11.35 -2.71 9.99
C ILE A 53 -11.16 -3.81 11.03
N THR A 54 -10.90 -5.03 10.59
CA THR A 54 -10.71 -6.19 11.48
C THR A 54 -9.81 -7.23 10.83
N CYS A 55 -8.91 -7.82 11.61
CA CYS A 55 -8.20 -9.03 11.25
C CYS A 55 -8.06 -9.91 12.48
N GLU A 56 -8.55 -11.14 12.38
CA GLU A 56 -8.52 -12.11 13.47
C GLU A 56 -7.36 -13.11 13.38
N ALA A 57 -6.56 -13.01 12.33
CA ALA A 57 -5.39 -13.85 12.11
C ALA A 57 -4.21 -12.98 11.66
N ILE A 58 -3.30 -12.72 12.59
CA ILE A 58 -2.13 -11.85 12.39
C ILE A 58 -0.90 -12.64 12.80
N SER A 59 0.10 -12.69 11.95
CA SER A 59 1.38 -13.33 12.24
C SER A 59 2.56 -12.43 11.93
N GLY A 60 3.71 -12.83 12.44
CA GLY A 60 4.97 -12.15 12.24
C GLY A 60 6.11 -12.90 12.91
N ARG A 61 7.28 -12.29 12.92
CA ARG A 61 8.45 -12.78 13.63
C ARG A 61 8.98 -11.72 14.59
N PRO A 62 9.77 -12.07 15.61
CA PRO A 62 10.26 -11.10 16.61
C PRO A 62 10.92 -9.86 16.01
N SER A 63 11.71 -9.99 14.95
CA SER A 63 12.34 -8.87 14.24
C SER A 63 11.36 -8.05 13.40
N ASN A 64 10.23 -8.64 12.98
CA ASN A 64 9.22 -8.01 12.16
C ASN A 64 7.79 -8.44 12.59
N PRO A 65 7.31 -7.98 13.75
CA PRO A 65 6.00 -8.35 14.28
C PRO A 65 4.88 -7.80 13.40
N LYS A 66 3.73 -8.49 13.41
CA LYS A 66 2.52 -8.10 12.65
C LYS A 66 2.83 -7.80 11.19
N SER A 67 3.57 -8.70 10.52
CA SER A 67 3.90 -8.51 9.12
C SER A 67 2.92 -9.16 8.15
N HIS A 68 2.10 -10.08 8.63
CA HIS A 68 1.12 -10.81 7.81
C HIS A 68 -0.27 -10.76 8.43
N TYR A 69 -1.25 -10.35 7.62
CA TYR A 69 -2.66 -10.31 7.97
C TYR A 69 -3.43 -11.23 7.03
N TRP A 70 -4.23 -12.13 7.58
CA TRP A 70 -4.79 -13.26 6.84
C TRP A 70 -6.31 -13.21 6.76
N TRP A 71 -6.84 -13.36 5.55
CA TRP A 71 -8.28 -13.49 5.32
C TRP A 71 -8.59 -14.64 4.38
N LYS A 72 -9.83 -15.10 4.43
CA LYS A 72 -10.41 -16.05 3.51
C LYS A 72 -10.84 -15.32 2.23
N GLY A 73 -10.55 -15.90 1.08
CA GLY A 73 -10.94 -15.34 -0.21
C GLY A 73 -9.81 -15.38 -1.23
N GLN A 74 -10.04 -14.69 -2.32
CA GLN A 74 -9.07 -14.56 -3.41
C GLN A 74 -9.14 -13.16 -3.98
N LEU A 75 -7.98 -12.55 -4.19
CA LEU A 75 -7.82 -11.24 -4.81
C LEU A 75 -6.71 -11.30 -5.85
N GLU A 76 -6.73 -10.37 -6.79
CA GLU A 76 -5.57 -10.16 -7.65
C GLU A 76 -4.38 -9.65 -6.84
N LYS A 77 -3.18 -10.08 -7.22
CA LYS A 77 -1.95 -9.57 -6.63
C LYS A 77 -1.87 -8.07 -6.83
N ALA A 78 -1.56 -7.36 -5.75
CA ALA A 78 -1.24 -5.95 -5.79
C ALA A 78 -0.01 -5.68 -4.92
N ALA A 79 1.00 -5.02 -5.48
CA ALA A 79 2.20 -4.61 -4.75
C ALA A 79 2.46 -3.12 -5.01
N PHE A 80 2.76 -2.39 -3.95
CA PHE A 80 3.03 -0.97 -4.01
C PHE A 80 4.45 -0.69 -3.55
N SER A 81 5.19 0.06 -4.37
CA SER A 81 6.57 0.42 -4.10
C SER A 81 6.79 1.90 -4.40
N LEU A 82 7.71 2.53 -3.67
CA LEU A 82 8.12 3.89 -4.01
C LEU A 82 8.68 3.94 -5.43
N PRO A 83 8.30 4.96 -6.24
CA PRO A 83 8.96 5.27 -7.50
C PRO A 83 10.48 5.44 -7.33
N LYS A 84 11.25 5.03 -8.33
CA LYS A 84 12.72 4.99 -8.26
C LYS A 84 13.35 6.36 -7.93
N ASP A 85 12.80 7.42 -8.47
CA ASP A 85 13.24 8.81 -8.25
C ASP A 85 12.94 9.35 -6.84
N LEU A 86 12.04 8.67 -6.10
CA LEU A 86 11.69 9.00 -4.71
C LEU A 86 12.36 8.08 -3.66
N ILE A 87 13.05 7.02 -4.08
CA ILE A 87 13.73 6.10 -3.15
C ILE A 87 14.80 6.83 -2.31
N ARG A 88 15.39 7.92 -2.83
CA ARG A 88 16.37 8.74 -2.11
C ARG A 88 15.86 9.30 -0.78
N TYR A 89 14.54 9.45 -0.62
CA TYR A 89 13.91 9.89 0.63
C TYR A 89 13.74 8.75 1.65
N TYR A 90 14.04 7.51 1.26
CA TYR A 90 13.88 6.36 2.11
C TYR A 90 15.23 5.70 2.37
N GLU A 91 15.98 6.26 3.32
CA GLU A 91 17.29 5.74 3.73
C GLU A 91 17.19 4.28 4.13
N ASN A 92 18.13 3.46 3.62
CA ASN A 92 18.20 2.03 3.90
C ASN A 92 16.89 1.29 3.57
N ALA A 93 16.20 1.66 2.47
CA ALA A 93 14.97 1.01 2.03
C ALA A 93 15.09 -0.52 2.15
N PRO A 94 14.58 -1.14 3.24
CA PRO A 94 14.60 -2.58 3.36
C PRO A 94 13.64 -3.14 2.30
N HIS A 95 13.94 -4.32 1.79
CA HIS A 95 13.06 -5.03 0.85
C HIS A 95 12.75 -4.28 -0.47
N GLY A 96 13.71 -3.46 -0.98
CA GLY A 96 13.62 -2.89 -2.33
C GLY A 96 12.54 -1.85 -2.53
N ALA A 97 12.23 -1.03 -1.50
CA ALA A 97 11.23 0.03 -1.52
C ALA A 97 9.76 -0.43 -1.59
N THR A 98 9.47 -1.72 -1.41
CA THR A 98 8.09 -2.23 -1.28
C THR A 98 7.47 -1.67 -0.01
N LEU A 99 6.27 -1.13 -0.14
CA LEU A 99 5.51 -0.54 0.97
C LEU A 99 4.56 -1.57 1.59
N CYS A 100 3.81 -2.24 0.75
CA CYS A 100 2.89 -3.31 1.14
C CYS A 100 2.49 -4.14 -0.09
N GLU A 101 2.05 -5.37 0.14
CA GLU A 101 1.70 -6.31 -0.93
C GLU A 101 0.51 -7.19 -0.51
N ILE A 102 -0.45 -7.40 -1.42
CA ILE A 102 -1.43 -8.50 -1.32
C ILE A 102 -0.88 -9.68 -2.11
N ARG A 103 -0.81 -10.84 -1.47
CA ARG A 103 -0.54 -12.12 -2.09
C ARG A 103 -1.77 -13.03 -1.96
N SER A 104 -2.22 -13.57 -3.07
CA SER A 104 -3.33 -14.52 -3.13
C SER A 104 -3.25 -15.33 -4.43
N GLY A 105 -3.76 -16.55 -4.41
CA GLY A 105 -3.76 -17.44 -5.57
C GLY A 105 -2.69 -18.54 -5.51
N HIS A 106 -2.88 -19.55 -6.34
CA HIS A 106 -2.10 -20.80 -6.34
C HIS A 106 -0.60 -20.64 -6.61
N GLN A 107 -0.19 -19.52 -7.22
CA GLN A 107 1.21 -19.21 -7.53
C GLN A 107 1.97 -18.59 -6.36
N TYR A 108 1.28 -18.23 -5.28
CA TYR A 108 1.88 -17.62 -4.10
C TYR A 108 1.83 -18.53 -2.89
N TYR A 109 2.80 -18.35 -2.01
CA TYR A 109 2.86 -19.03 -0.72
C TYR A 109 3.41 -18.08 0.34
N THR A 110 3.15 -18.41 1.59
CA THR A 110 3.72 -17.72 2.74
C THR A 110 4.07 -18.73 3.83
N ILE A 111 5.09 -18.42 4.61
CA ILE A 111 5.56 -19.28 5.71
C ILE A 111 4.54 -19.19 6.84
N VAL A 112 4.08 -20.35 7.31
CA VAL A 112 3.07 -20.39 8.37
C VAL A 112 3.68 -20.28 9.77
N PRO A 113 2.93 -19.75 10.75
CA PRO A 113 3.37 -19.74 12.14
C PRO A 113 3.73 -21.12 12.66
N GLY A 114 4.84 -21.18 13.37
CA GLY A 114 5.50 -22.39 13.82
C GLY A 114 6.77 -22.73 13.03
N SER A 115 6.86 -22.27 11.78
CA SER A 115 7.99 -22.51 10.91
C SER A 115 9.11 -21.49 11.11
N LEU A 116 10.34 -21.88 10.82
CA LEU A 116 11.51 -21.03 10.85
C LEU A 116 11.59 -20.21 9.55
N HIS A 117 11.88 -18.94 9.65
CA HIS A 117 12.09 -18.10 8.47
C HIS A 117 13.49 -18.35 7.86
N SER A 118 13.53 -18.65 6.56
CA SER A 118 14.76 -19.11 5.90
C SER A 118 15.90 -18.09 5.88
N LYS A 119 15.60 -16.81 5.87
CA LYS A 119 16.62 -15.74 5.81
C LYS A 119 17.05 -15.25 7.20
N ASP A 120 16.12 -15.22 8.13
CA ASP A 120 16.37 -14.84 9.50
C ASP A 120 15.97 -16.03 10.37
N PRO A 121 16.87 -16.61 11.17
CA PRO A 121 16.59 -17.84 11.93
C PRO A 121 15.62 -17.58 13.09
N GLU A 122 14.45 -17.03 12.78
CA GLU A 122 13.39 -16.71 13.72
C GLU A 122 12.11 -17.47 13.36
N HIS A 123 11.43 -17.98 14.37
CA HIS A 123 10.14 -18.62 14.16
C HIS A 123 9.06 -17.58 13.89
N VAL A 124 8.29 -17.79 12.81
CA VAL A 124 7.04 -17.09 12.58
C VAL A 124 6.04 -17.49 13.65
N LYS A 125 5.30 -16.56 14.22
CA LYS A 125 4.35 -16.79 15.31
C LYS A 125 3.01 -16.12 14.99
N TRP A 126 1.93 -16.71 15.49
CA TRP A 126 0.67 -15.98 15.62
C TRP A 126 0.83 -14.93 16.72
N GLU A 127 0.55 -13.70 16.38
CA GLU A 127 0.45 -12.61 17.36
C GLU A 127 -0.99 -12.40 17.81
N HIS A 128 -1.90 -12.68 16.91
CA HIS A 128 -3.32 -12.82 17.20
C HIS A 128 -3.90 -13.90 16.29
N TYR A 129 -4.65 -14.83 16.86
CA TYR A 129 -5.34 -15.85 16.09
C TYR A 129 -6.63 -16.27 16.78
N ASN A 130 -7.74 -16.06 16.08
CA ASN A 130 -9.04 -16.63 16.44
C ASN A 130 -9.56 -17.46 15.26
N SER A 131 -9.68 -16.84 14.09
CA SER A 131 -10.12 -17.52 12.86
C SER A 131 -9.65 -16.72 11.63
N ILE A 132 -9.56 -17.41 10.48
CA ILE A 132 -9.37 -16.75 9.19
C ILE A 132 -10.75 -16.53 8.59
N LYS A 133 -11.25 -15.29 8.61
CA LYS A 133 -12.57 -14.88 8.09
C LYS A 133 -12.44 -14.14 6.76
N GLU A 134 -13.55 -13.92 6.08
CA GLU A 134 -13.63 -13.02 4.95
C GLU A 134 -13.46 -11.57 5.42
N TYR A 135 -12.86 -10.73 4.58
CA TYR A 135 -12.78 -9.29 4.86
C TYR A 135 -14.13 -8.64 4.60
N SER A 136 -14.60 -7.84 5.54
CA SER A 136 -15.93 -7.22 5.48
C SER A 136 -15.99 -5.91 4.67
N GLY A 137 -14.84 -5.43 4.20
CA GLY A 137 -14.69 -4.18 3.44
C GLY A 137 -14.15 -4.40 2.02
N ASP A 138 -13.58 -3.35 1.45
CA ASP A 138 -12.81 -3.40 0.20
C ASP A 138 -11.32 -3.38 0.53
N LEU A 139 -10.72 -4.57 0.65
CA LEU A 139 -9.31 -4.72 1.02
C LEU A 139 -8.36 -4.05 0.01
N ASN A 140 -8.71 -4.06 -1.29
CA ASN A 140 -7.91 -3.36 -2.30
C ASN A 140 -7.91 -1.84 -2.09
N LYS A 141 -9.06 -1.27 -1.78
CA LYS A 141 -9.19 0.16 -1.48
C LYS A 141 -8.39 0.54 -0.22
N ASP A 142 -8.51 -0.28 0.83
CA ASP A 142 -7.83 -0.02 2.10
C ASP A 142 -6.31 -0.17 1.96
N LEU A 143 -5.84 -1.19 1.22
CA LEU A 143 -4.42 -1.34 0.89
C LEU A 143 -3.86 -0.13 0.12
N ARG A 144 -4.59 0.37 -0.86
CA ARG A 144 -4.19 1.54 -1.64
C ARG A 144 -4.04 2.79 -0.78
N LYS A 145 -4.92 2.97 0.22
CA LYS A 145 -4.79 4.03 1.22
C LYS A 145 -3.56 3.83 2.10
N ILE A 146 -3.30 2.60 2.56
CA ILE A 146 -2.08 2.28 3.32
C ILE A 146 -0.84 2.62 2.49
N ALA A 147 -0.79 2.18 1.23
CA ALA A 147 0.33 2.41 0.34
C ALA A 147 0.61 3.90 0.14
N LEU A 148 -0.41 4.69 -0.24
CA LEU A 148 -0.27 6.13 -0.44
C LEU A 148 0.10 6.85 0.85
N SER A 149 -0.55 6.54 1.97
CA SER A 149 -0.21 7.12 3.28
C SER A 149 1.24 6.83 3.67
N THR A 150 1.70 5.61 3.41
CA THR A 150 3.08 5.20 3.68
C THR A 150 4.06 5.98 2.82
N ALA A 151 3.81 6.08 1.51
CA ALA A 151 4.65 6.86 0.59
C ALA A 151 4.72 8.31 1.04
N LEU A 152 3.59 8.96 1.29
CA LEU A 152 3.53 10.36 1.71
C LEU A 152 4.13 10.61 3.11
N CYS A 153 4.09 9.62 3.99
CA CYS A 153 4.76 9.69 5.30
C CYS A 153 6.29 9.60 5.17
N ILE A 154 6.79 8.73 4.29
CA ILE A 154 8.24 8.65 3.97
C ILE A 154 8.73 9.96 3.35
N LEU A 155 7.91 10.54 2.48
CA LEU A 155 8.21 11.76 1.73
C LEU A 155 7.84 13.04 2.51
N TYR A 156 7.53 12.93 3.81
CA TYR A 156 7.00 14.06 4.57
C TYR A 156 7.97 15.23 4.62
N ALA A 157 7.48 16.41 4.26
CA ALA A 157 8.30 17.60 4.15
C ALA A 157 8.97 18.01 5.47
N PRO A 158 10.14 18.63 5.45
CA PRO A 158 10.82 19.14 6.64
C PRO A 158 10.05 20.28 7.31
N LYS A 159 10.39 20.57 8.56
CA LYS A 159 9.78 21.68 9.31
C LYS A 159 9.92 22.99 8.52
N GLY A 160 8.84 23.76 8.42
CA GLY A 160 8.75 24.97 7.60
C GLY A 160 8.03 24.76 6.25
N ALA A 161 8.08 23.56 5.67
CA ALA A 161 7.39 23.25 4.41
C ALA A 161 6.17 22.33 4.60
N ARG A 162 5.92 21.83 5.82
CA ARG A 162 4.86 20.84 6.11
C ARG A 162 3.45 21.33 5.80
N ASP A 163 3.18 22.61 6.07
CA ASP A 163 1.87 23.20 5.79
C ASP A 163 1.55 23.22 4.31
N GLU A 164 2.51 23.64 3.51
CA GLU A 164 2.41 23.70 2.06
C GLU A 164 2.30 22.29 1.47
N TYR A 165 3.09 21.34 1.98
CA TYR A 165 3.03 19.93 1.61
C TYR A 165 1.64 19.32 1.85
N CYS A 166 1.09 19.46 3.05
CA CYS A 166 -0.25 18.97 3.38
C CYS A 166 -1.34 19.66 2.56
N THR A 167 -1.19 20.96 2.28
CA THR A 167 -2.11 21.71 1.43
C THR A 167 -2.04 21.24 -0.02
N ALA A 168 -0.86 20.89 -0.53
CA ALA A 168 -0.69 20.34 -1.87
C ALA A 168 -1.33 18.95 -1.99
N ILE A 169 -1.16 18.07 -1.00
CA ILE A 169 -1.86 16.77 -0.92
C ILE A 169 -3.37 16.97 -0.95
N ALA A 170 -3.91 17.85 -0.10
CA ALA A 170 -5.33 18.18 -0.09
C ALA A 170 -5.82 18.64 -1.47
N GLY A 171 -5.04 19.52 -2.11
CA GLY A 171 -5.36 20.03 -3.45
C GLY A 171 -5.45 18.95 -4.53
N VAL A 172 -4.60 17.91 -4.47
CA VAL A 172 -4.69 16.75 -5.37
C VAL A 172 -5.97 15.95 -5.08
N LEU A 173 -6.20 15.57 -3.82
CA LEU A 173 -7.33 14.73 -3.44
C LEU A 173 -8.68 15.40 -3.72
N VAL A 174 -8.81 16.70 -3.41
CA VAL A 174 -10.03 17.49 -3.69
C VAL A 174 -10.35 17.57 -5.17
N LYS A 175 -9.34 17.76 -6.03
CA LYS A 175 -9.53 18.00 -7.47
C LYS A 175 -9.68 16.71 -8.26
N GLN A 176 -9.05 15.62 -7.82
CA GLN A 176 -8.87 14.43 -8.65
C GLN A 176 -9.48 13.15 -8.06
N THR A 177 -10.11 13.24 -6.88
CA THR A 177 -10.83 12.12 -6.28
C THR A 177 -12.25 12.54 -5.91
N ASN A 178 -13.08 11.55 -5.59
CA ASN A 178 -14.43 11.78 -5.06
C ASN A 178 -14.47 11.72 -3.53
N TRP A 179 -13.31 11.88 -2.86
CA TRP A 179 -13.24 11.83 -1.40
C TRP A 179 -13.94 13.04 -0.80
N LYS A 180 -14.60 12.80 0.33
CA LYS A 180 -15.22 13.87 1.13
C LYS A 180 -14.17 14.62 1.92
N ASP A 181 -14.50 15.83 2.36
CA ASP A 181 -13.59 16.67 3.14
C ASP A 181 -13.11 15.99 4.41
N ASP A 182 -14.00 15.31 5.14
CA ASP A 182 -13.64 14.58 6.35
C ASP A 182 -12.66 13.43 6.06
N GLU A 183 -12.88 12.69 4.96
CA GLU A 183 -11.97 11.62 4.55
C GLU A 183 -10.58 12.17 4.20
N ILE A 184 -10.51 13.30 3.52
CA ILE A 184 -9.24 13.98 3.18
C ILE A 184 -8.56 14.51 4.45
N ASN A 185 -9.33 15.13 5.34
CA ASN A 185 -8.84 15.66 6.61
C ASN A 185 -8.23 14.55 7.48
N ASP A 186 -8.93 13.44 7.65
CA ASP A 186 -8.47 12.29 8.41
C ASP A 186 -7.23 11.64 7.76
N PHE A 187 -7.21 11.53 6.43
CA PHE A 187 -6.08 10.99 5.69
C PHE A 187 -4.81 11.82 5.93
N ILE A 188 -4.87 13.13 5.79
CA ILE A 188 -3.73 14.04 5.98
C ILE A 188 -3.30 14.06 7.44
N TYR A 189 -4.25 14.11 8.36
CA TYR A 189 -3.97 14.05 9.80
C TYR A 189 -3.22 12.78 10.18
N ASN A 190 -3.68 11.63 9.71
CA ASN A 190 -3.02 10.34 10.00
C ASN A 190 -1.59 10.30 9.48
N ILE A 191 -1.31 10.89 8.30
CA ILE A 191 0.04 11.02 7.76
C ILE A 191 0.90 11.91 8.64
N ALA A 192 0.39 13.08 9.04
CA ALA A 192 1.11 14.03 9.89
C ALA A 192 1.46 13.42 11.26
N VAL A 193 0.51 12.71 11.88
CA VAL A 193 0.74 11.98 13.14
C VAL A 193 1.81 10.90 12.96
N ALA A 194 1.71 10.10 11.90
CA ALA A 194 2.68 9.05 11.61
C ALA A 194 4.08 9.60 11.30
N ALA A 195 4.18 10.79 10.73
CA ALA A 195 5.42 11.51 10.47
C ALA A 195 5.97 12.27 11.71
N ASN A 196 5.32 12.18 12.87
CA ASN A 196 5.64 12.93 14.09
C ASN A 196 5.63 14.45 13.88
N ASP A 197 4.66 14.98 13.12
CA ASP A 197 4.47 16.43 13.00
C ASP A 197 3.94 17.00 14.31
N ASP A 198 4.69 17.91 14.90
CA ASP A 198 4.32 18.62 16.14
C ASP A 198 3.07 19.51 16.00
N GLU A 199 2.67 19.80 14.75
CA GLU A 199 1.48 20.57 14.40
C GLU A 199 0.37 19.73 13.73
N ALA A 200 0.38 18.39 13.90
CA ALA A 200 -0.55 17.49 13.21
C ALA A 200 -2.03 17.89 13.36
N GLU A 201 -2.44 18.40 14.55
CA GLU A 201 -3.81 18.86 14.79
C GLU A 201 -4.23 19.99 13.83
N SER A 202 -3.31 20.88 13.45
CA SER A 202 -3.58 21.96 12.50
C SER A 202 -3.82 21.45 11.07
N ARG A 203 -3.44 20.19 10.78
CA ARG A 203 -3.63 19.57 9.45
C ARG A 203 -5.05 19.03 9.23
N LYS A 204 -5.87 18.89 10.29
CA LYS A 204 -7.26 18.37 10.25
C LYS A 204 -8.24 19.16 9.37
N SER A 205 -7.91 20.38 8.98
CA SER A 205 -8.80 21.23 8.17
C SER A 205 -8.36 21.37 6.71
N LYS A 206 -7.35 20.64 6.27
CA LYS A 206 -6.75 20.83 4.95
C LYS A 206 -7.66 20.46 3.79
N GLY A 207 -8.50 19.44 3.92
CA GLY A 207 -9.50 19.08 2.91
C GLY A 207 -10.52 20.20 2.71
N THR A 208 -11.09 20.72 3.79
CA THR A 208 -12.05 21.83 3.76
C THR A 208 -11.41 23.10 3.21
N THR A 209 -10.21 23.45 3.68
CA THR A 209 -9.46 24.61 3.20
C THR A 209 -9.08 24.46 1.73
N GLY A 210 -8.76 23.27 1.27
CA GLY A 210 -8.42 22.97 -0.12
C GLY A 210 -9.56 23.25 -1.10
N ARG A 211 -10.82 22.99 -0.69
CA ARG A 211 -12.01 23.31 -1.52
C ARG A 211 -12.30 24.80 -1.61
N VAL A 212 -12.09 25.53 -0.53
CA VAL A 212 -12.39 26.97 -0.46
C VAL A 212 -11.28 27.81 -1.12
N ALA A 213 -10.01 27.39 -0.94
CA ALA A 213 -8.89 28.09 -1.53
C ALA A 213 -8.73 27.67 -3.00
N ASN A 214 -9.20 28.52 -3.91
CA ASN A 214 -8.95 28.40 -5.35
C ASN A 214 -7.46 28.65 -5.70
N ARG A 215 -6.54 28.00 -4.94
CA ARG A 215 -5.10 28.13 -5.08
C ARG A 215 -4.56 26.98 -5.94
N ASN A 216 -3.53 27.25 -6.73
CA ASN A 216 -2.85 26.31 -7.62
C ASN A 216 -2.03 25.23 -6.87
N PHE A 217 -2.51 24.78 -5.71
CA PHE A 217 -1.94 23.66 -4.99
C PHE A 217 -2.47 22.36 -5.59
N GLY A 218 -1.58 21.43 -5.88
CA GLY A 218 -1.90 20.14 -6.50
C GLY A 218 -0.63 19.42 -6.90
N MET A 219 -0.72 18.53 -7.89
CA MET A 219 0.42 17.70 -8.32
C MET A 219 1.67 18.52 -8.69
N PRO A 220 1.59 19.65 -9.44
CA PRO A 220 2.80 20.43 -9.76
C PRO A 220 3.50 20.98 -8.52
N LYS A 221 2.73 21.47 -7.53
CA LYS A 221 3.32 21.98 -6.29
C LYS A 221 3.93 20.87 -5.43
N LEU A 222 3.29 19.72 -5.39
CA LEU A 222 3.83 18.56 -4.67
C LEU A 222 5.11 18.05 -5.34
N ALA A 223 5.15 18.04 -6.68
CA ALA A 223 6.34 17.68 -7.45
C ALA A 223 7.51 18.66 -7.22
N GLU A 224 7.23 19.96 -7.12
CA GLU A 224 8.21 20.99 -6.76
C GLU A 224 8.80 20.72 -5.36
N ILE A 225 7.93 20.51 -4.35
CA ILE A 225 8.36 20.25 -2.95
C ILE A 225 9.21 18.98 -2.85
N LEU A 226 8.87 17.94 -3.62
CA LEU A 226 9.56 16.65 -3.62
C LEU A 226 10.67 16.55 -4.67
N GLU A 227 10.97 17.62 -5.38
CA GLU A 227 12.01 17.68 -6.42
C GLU A 227 11.92 16.48 -7.40
N CYS A 228 10.73 16.18 -7.89
CA CYS A 228 10.46 15.09 -8.80
C CYS A 228 9.55 15.53 -9.96
N GLU A 229 9.33 14.64 -10.93
CA GLU A 229 8.43 14.93 -12.04
C GLU A 229 6.96 14.83 -11.61
N VAL A 230 6.09 15.64 -12.23
CA VAL A 230 4.63 15.62 -11.97
C VAL A 230 4.05 14.23 -12.24
N LYS A 231 4.54 13.51 -13.27
CA LYS A 231 4.11 12.14 -13.56
C LYS A 231 4.37 11.15 -12.43
N THR A 232 5.42 11.36 -11.63
CA THR A 232 5.73 10.54 -10.45
C THR A 232 4.67 10.74 -9.37
N ILE A 233 4.24 11.99 -9.14
CA ILE A 233 3.14 12.29 -8.23
C ILE A 233 1.82 11.72 -8.75
N ALA A 234 1.53 11.89 -10.05
CA ALA A 234 0.35 11.31 -10.68
C ALA A 234 0.29 9.79 -10.49
N HIS A 235 1.42 9.09 -10.65
CA HIS A 235 1.50 7.65 -10.39
C HIS A 235 1.17 7.31 -8.94
N LEU A 236 1.71 8.01 -7.94
CA LEU A 236 1.37 7.75 -6.53
C LEU A 236 -0.13 7.91 -6.26
N PHE A 237 -0.71 9.01 -6.72
CA PHE A 237 -2.12 9.29 -6.47
C PHE A 237 -3.08 8.44 -7.32
N SER A 238 -2.63 7.86 -8.44
CA SER A 238 -3.41 6.90 -9.21
C SER A 238 -3.77 5.66 -8.40
N TRP A 239 -3.00 5.32 -7.38
CA TRP A 239 -3.31 4.19 -6.49
C TRP A 239 -4.67 4.36 -5.80
N VAL A 240 -5.08 5.58 -5.48
CA VAL A 240 -6.37 5.87 -4.85
C VAL A 240 -7.42 6.39 -5.84
N GLY A 241 -7.20 6.18 -7.14
CA GLY A 241 -8.13 6.54 -8.20
C GLY A 241 -8.14 8.02 -8.57
N ALA A 242 -7.05 8.76 -8.26
CA ALA A 242 -6.89 10.09 -8.80
C ALA A 242 -6.58 10.01 -10.30
N GLU A 243 -7.44 10.59 -11.12
CA GLU A 243 -7.25 10.70 -12.56
C GLU A 243 -6.58 12.04 -12.89
N ASP A 244 -5.56 12.00 -13.72
CA ASP A 244 -4.99 13.23 -14.27
C ASP A 244 -5.91 13.76 -15.38
N LYS A 245 -6.91 14.54 -15.00
CA LYS A 245 -7.87 15.15 -15.93
C LYS A 245 -7.19 16.07 -16.96
N SER A 246 -5.98 16.55 -16.70
CA SER A 246 -5.23 17.39 -17.64
C SER A 246 -4.78 16.62 -18.88
N LEU A 247 -4.56 15.32 -18.76
CA LEU A 247 -4.22 14.43 -19.88
C LEU A 247 -5.47 14.01 -20.69
N ALA A 248 -6.64 13.97 -20.06
CA ALA A 248 -7.90 13.67 -20.75
C ALA A 248 -8.29 14.82 -21.70
N ASP A 249 -8.14 16.06 -21.25
CA ASP A 249 -8.44 17.25 -22.07
C ASP A 249 -7.49 17.36 -23.27
N VAL A 250 -6.23 16.97 -23.14
CA VAL A 250 -5.25 16.94 -24.26
C VAL A 250 -5.60 15.86 -25.28
N LYS A 251 -6.10 14.71 -24.87
CA LYS A 251 -6.56 13.66 -25.80
C LYS A 251 -7.79 14.06 -26.59
N VAL A 252 -8.75 14.74 -25.98
CA VAL A 252 -9.96 15.23 -26.67
C VAL A 252 -9.59 16.28 -27.71
N ILE A 253 -8.69 17.23 -27.41
CA ILE A 253 -8.22 18.24 -28.36
C ILE A 253 -7.42 17.59 -29.51
N ALA A 254 -6.66 16.52 -29.27
CA ALA A 254 -5.92 15.81 -30.30
C ALA A 254 -6.85 15.01 -31.24
N ASP A 255 -7.93 14.43 -30.74
CA ASP A 255 -8.91 13.70 -31.55
C ASP A 255 -9.80 14.65 -32.37
N GLU A 256 -10.14 15.84 -31.87
CA GLU A 256 -10.87 16.86 -32.64
C GLU A 256 -10.02 17.50 -33.77
N SER A 257 -8.69 17.62 -33.57
CA SER A 257 -7.79 18.18 -34.59
C SER A 257 -7.43 17.21 -35.73
N ILE A 258 -7.69 15.92 -35.57
CA ILE A 258 -7.43 14.90 -36.61
C ILE A 258 -8.67 14.72 -37.52
N GLY A 259 -9.85 15.14 -37.08
CA GLY A 259 -11.08 15.06 -37.86
C GLY A 259 -11.19 16.02 -39.05
N ASP A 260 -10.41 17.11 -39.06
CA ASP A 260 -10.51 18.18 -40.08
C ASP A 260 -9.48 18.10 -41.23
N ILE A 261 -8.73 17.00 -41.35
CA ILE A 261 -7.65 16.85 -42.37
C ILE A 261 -7.98 15.82 -43.47
N VAL A 262 -9.20 15.28 -43.53
CA VAL A 262 -9.53 14.21 -44.52
C VAL A 262 -10.46 14.65 -45.63
N ASP A 263 -10.75 15.95 -45.83
CA ASP A 263 -11.49 16.46 -46.99
C ASP A 263 -10.76 17.65 -47.63
N CYS A 264 -9.72 17.35 -48.40
CA CYS A 264 -9.18 18.19 -49.49
C CYS A 264 -8.57 17.35 -50.58
#